data_8531c574fdfbfd1d139623b08ef7f7a2
#
_entry.id   8531c574fdfbfd1d139623b08ef7f7a2
#
_cell.length_a   1.000
_cell.length_b   1.000
_cell.length_c   1.000
_cell.angle_alpha   90.00
_cell.angle_beta   90.00
_cell.angle_gamma   90.00
#
_symmetry.space_group_name_H-M   'P 1'
#
loop_
_entity.id
_entity.type
_entity.pdbx_description
1 polymer ?
#
loop_
_entity_poly.entity_id
_entity_poly.type
_entity_poly.pdbx_seq_one_letter_code
_entity_poly.pdbx_strand_id
1 'polypeptide(L)'
;MKFDITDINKSVLVDLYQKMLKSRMIEEKMITLLRQGKISKWFSGIGQEAISTGITSVLNKDEFILPMHRNLSVFTSRDIPLKRLFAQWQGKEDGFTKGRDRSFHFGTIEYNIVGMISHLGPQMGIACGIALSEKLKKTGKICVVFTGDGGTSQGDFHEALNLASVWKLPVIFAIENNGYGLSTPTNEQYAIEDLADRGASYGIESHIVDGNNIIDVYRIISKVSKSIRKDPKPILLEFKTFRMKGHEEASGQEYIENTLIDQWAKKDPINNYEKFLLKEKIISNDSIKKITQKIGKEIDTNWRDANSLPEVKFNQQKELLDVFKEYKATTIANSSNTSENIRFVDSIKNGIYEAMEEHDNLVIMGQDIAEYGGVFKITEGLMDKYGKNRVFNTPLCESSILSASYGMSIGGFKTIVEMQFSDFISSGFTSIVNLIAKSNYRWSQNSDIVVRMPCGGGVGAGPFHSQTNEVWFSKVPGLKIVY
;
A
#
# COMPACT_ATOMS: atom_id res chain seq x y z
N MET A 1 18.49 20.54 15.57
CA MET A 1 18.13 20.17 14.19
C MET A 1 18.60 21.30 13.25
N LYS A 2 19.30 20.97 12.17
CA LYS A 2 19.82 21.93 11.19
C LYS A 2 18.99 21.75 9.90
N PHE A 3 18.44 22.85 9.36
CA PHE A 3 17.63 22.82 8.14
C PHE A 3 18.38 23.52 7.00
N ASP A 4 18.70 22.77 5.95
CA ASP A 4 19.30 23.30 4.72
C ASP A 4 18.18 23.65 3.72
N ILE A 5 17.82 24.91 3.62
CA ILE A 5 16.76 25.43 2.76
C ILE A 5 17.26 26.00 1.42
N THR A 6 18.53 25.74 1.07
CA THR A 6 19.10 26.21 -0.20
C THR A 6 18.21 25.75 -1.36
N ASP A 7 17.90 26.65 -2.27
CA ASP A 7 17.06 26.42 -3.47
C ASP A 7 15.59 25.97 -3.20
N ILE A 8 15.08 26.15 -1.97
CA ILE A 8 13.67 25.89 -1.66
C ILE A 8 12.90 27.21 -1.54
N ASN A 9 11.84 27.36 -2.32
CA ASN A 9 11.00 28.54 -2.29
C ASN A 9 10.31 28.73 -0.92
N LYS A 10 10.20 29.98 -0.46
CA LYS A 10 9.49 30.33 0.80
C LYS A 10 8.09 29.77 0.87
N SER A 11 7.35 29.78 -0.23
CA SER A 11 6.00 29.22 -0.30
C SER A 11 5.96 27.73 0.02
N VAL A 12 6.94 26.96 -0.45
CA VAL A 12 7.07 25.51 -0.14
C VAL A 12 7.37 25.33 1.35
N LEU A 13 8.29 26.14 1.91
CA LEU A 13 8.63 26.05 3.33
C LEU A 13 7.40 26.29 4.23
N VAL A 14 6.59 27.29 3.90
CA VAL A 14 5.35 27.59 4.63
C VAL A 14 4.29 26.51 4.43
N ASP A 15 4.15 25.97 3.22
CA ASP A 15 3.21 24.87 2.91
C ASP A 15 3.53 23.60 3.71
N LEU A 16 4.81 23.21 3.76
CA LEU A 16 5.27 22.06 4.57
C LEU A 16 4.92 22.24 6.05
N TYR A 17 5.12 23.46 6.60
CA TYR A 17 4.72 23.76 7.97
C TYR A 17 3.21 23.64 8.18
N GLN A 18 2.42 24.20 7.29
CA GLN A 18 0.95 24.17 7.40
C GLN A 18 0.41 22.73 7.34
N LYS A 19 0.96 21.89 6.46
CA LYS A 19 0.56 20.48 6.33
C LYS A 19 0.89 19.67 7.58
N MET A 20 2.10 19.81 8.13
CA MET A 20 2.46 19.16 9.40
C MET A 20 1.59 19.63 10.55
N LEU A 21 1.39 20.95 10.68
CA LEU A 21 0.56 21.55 11.74
C LEU A 21 -0.90 21.07 11.64
N LYS A 22 -1.47 21.02 10.43
CA LYS A 22 -2.83 20.53 10.21
C LYS A 22 -2.96 19.07 10.66
N SER A 23 -1.99 18.24 10.34
CA SER A 23 -1.95 16.85 10.78
C SER A 23 -1.91 16.73 12.30
N ARG A 24 -1.02 17.47 12.97
CA ARG A 24 -0.90 17.51 14.43
C ARG A 24 -2.21 17.94 15.10
N MET A 25 -2.82 19.00 14.63
CA MET A 25 -4.07 19.52 15.20
C MET A 25 -5.24 18.55 15.04
N ILE A 26 -5.28 17.79 13.94
CA ILE A 26 -6.25 16.70 13.76
C ILE A 26 -5.97 15.57 14.75
N GLU A 27 -4.71 15.13 14.88
CA GLU A 27 -4.29 14.12 15.85
C GLU A 27 -4.73 14.45 17.27
N GLU A 28 -4.45 15.67 17.73
CA GLU A 28 -4.84 16.15 19.07
C GLU A 28 -6.36 16.16 19.25
N LYS A 29 -7.10 16.57 18.22
CA LYS A 29 -8.56 16.51 18.20
C LYS A 29 -9.06 15.07 18.32
N MET A 30 -8.48 14.14 17.55
CA MET A 30 -8.91 12.74 17.53
C MET A 30 -8.60 12.04 18.87
N ILE A 31 -7.46 12.31 19.49
CA ILE A 31 -7.14 11.81 20.84
C ILE A 31 -8.16 12.33 21.86
N THR A 32 -8.53 13.61 21.78
CA THR A 32 -9.57 14.18 22.65
C THR A 32 -10.92 13.49 22.46
N LEU A 33 -11.31 13.24 21.20
CA LEU A 33 -12.57 12.57 20.85
C LEU A 33 -12.58 11.09 21.29
N LEU A 34 -11.43 10.42 21.20
CA LEU A 34 -11.25 9.06 21.70
C LEU A 34 -11.51 8.99 23.21
N ARG A 35 -10.88 9.90 23.98
CA ARG A 35 -11.09 10.00 25.44
C ARG A 35 -12.52 10.34 25.83
N GLN A 36 -13.26 11.01 24.96
CA GLN A 36 -14.70 11.28 25.11
C GLN A 36 -15.60 10.13 24.64
N GLY A 37 -15.04 9.00 24.16
CA GLY A 37 -15.80 7.87 23.63
C GLY A 37 -16.52 8.13 22.31
N LYS A 38 -16.20 9.24 21.61
CA LYS A 38 -16.83 9.60 20.32
C LYS A 38 -16.25 8.86 19.13
N ILE A 39 -15.06 8.31 19.27
CA ILE A 39 -14.45 7.37 18.33
C ILE A 39 -13.91 6.18 19.14
N SER A 40 -13.78 5.03 18.49
CA SER A 40 -13.43 3.78 19.18
C SER A 40 -11.94 3.44 19.12
N LYS A 41 -11.18 4.04 18.19
CA LYS A 41 -9.81 3.63 17.92
C LYS A 41 -9.02 4.73 17.23
N TRP A 42 -7.77 4.92 17.66
CA TRP A 42 -6.85 5.85 17.00
C TRP A 42 -5.40 5.40 17.10
N PHE A 43 -4.68 5.49 16.00
CA PHE A 43 -3.25 5.22 15.90
C PHE A 43 -2.53 6.54 15.62
N SER A 44 -1.94 7.12 16.65
CA SER A 44 -1.33 8.44 16.52
C SER A 44 -0.01 8.41 15.75
N GLY A 45 0.15 9.36 14.85
CA GLY A 45 1.39 9.68 14.13
C GLY A 45 2.16 10.86 14.71
N ILE A 46 1.80 11.33 15.92
CA ILE A 46 2.47 12.46 16.57
C ILE A 46 3.97 12.19 16.72
N GLY A 47 4.78 13.13 16.25
CA GLY A 47 6.24 13.07 16.24
C GLY A 47 6.83 12.57 14.92
N GLN A 48 6.00 12.01 14.00
CA GLN A 48 6.43 11.45 12.72
C GLN A 48 5.86 12.23 11.51
N GLU A 49 5.23 13.37 11.73
CA GLU A 49 4.51 14.12 10.68
C GLU A 49 5.40 14.54 9.51
N ALA A 50 6.69 14.77 9.76
CA ALA A 50 7.63 15.23 8.74
C ALA A 50 7.80 14.21 7.61
N ILE A 51 7.80 12.90 7.91
CA ILE A 51 8.02 11.85 6.91
C ILE A 51 6.88 11.84 5.90
N SER A 52 5.65 11.61 6.35
CA SER A 52 4.49 11.52 5.47
C SER A 52 4.18 12.84 4.76
N THR A 53 4.40 13.98 5.42
CA THR A 53 4.26 15.31 4.80
C THR A 53 5.29 15.55 3.71
N GLY A 54 6.58 15.30 4.00
CA GLY A 54 7.67 15.54 3.06
C GLY A 54 7.54 14.66 1.82
N ILE A 55 7.24 13.37 2.00
CA ILE A 55 7.04 12.42 0.90
C ILE A 55 5.85 12.86 0.03
N THR A 56 4.69 13.09 0.62
CA THR A 56 3.47 13.39 -0.14
C THR A 56 3.55 14.74 -0.85
N SER A 57 4.30 15.71 -0.31
CA SER A 57 4.48 17.03 -0.92
C SER A 57 5.33 17.03 -2.20
N VAL A 58 6.12 15.99 -2.42
CA VAL A 58 6.97 15.83 -3.62
C VAL A 58 6.30 14.97 -4.70
N LEU A 59 5.42 14.06 -4.31
CA LEU A 59 4.74 13.19 -5.24
C LEU A 59 3.73 13.96 -6.09
N ASN A 60 3.63 13.59 -7.36
CA ASN A 60 2.53 14.03 -8.20
C ASN A 60 1.21 13.45 -7.68
N LYS A 61 0.10 14.18 -7.85
CA LYS A 61 -1.21 13.74 -7.37
C LYS A 61 -1.70 12.44 -8.02
N ASP A 62 -1.22 12.15 -9.22
CA ASP A 62 -1.53 10.97 -10.01
C ASP A 62 -0.55 9.79 -9.81
N GLU A 63 0.40 9.92 -8.89
CA GLU A 63 1.28 8.84 -8.45
C GLU A 63 0.68 8.13 -7.22
N PHE A 64 0.76 6.80 -7.20
CA PHE A 64 0.20 6.02 -6.10
C PHE A 64 1.06 6.06 -4.84
N ILE A 65 0.38 6.09 -3.69
CA ILE A 65 1.00 6.03 -2.37
C ILE A 65 0.27 4.99 -1.51
N LEU A 66 1.04 4.17 -0.81
CA LEU A 66 0.55 3.13 0.08
C LEU A 66 0.93 3.47 1.52
N PRO A 67 0.08 4.18 2.27
CA PRO A 67 0.38 4.61 3.63
C PRO A 67 0.23 3.47 4.64
N MET A 68 0.77 3.70 5.84
CA MET A 68 0.41 2.96 7.05
C MET A 68 -0.69 3.69 7.83
N HIS A 69 -1.14 3.06 8.91
CA HIS A 69 -2.17 3.56 9.82
C HIS A 69 -1.78 4.83 10.63
N ARG A 70 -0.55 5.35 10.51
CA ARG A 70 -0.06 6.58 11.18
C ARG A 70 0.20 7.73 10.21
N ASN A 71 0.08 7.51 8.93
CA ASN A 71 0.46 8.50 7.93
C ASN A 71 -0.68 9.47 7.61
N LEU A 72 -1.23 10.13 8.63
CA LEU A 72 -2.34 11.08 8.48
C LEU A 72 -2.06 12.14 7.41
N SER A 73 -0.83 12.65 7.34
CA SER A 73 -0.45 13.67 6.36
C SER A 73 -0.56 13.21 4.92
N VAL A 74 -0.51 11.91 4.62
CA VAL A 74 -0.78 11.41 3.27
C VAL A 74 -2.19 11.78 2.83
N PHE A 75 -3.17 11.58 3.70
CA PHE A 75 -4.58 11.84 3.40
C PHE A 75 -4.88 13.34 3.35
N THR A 76 -4.34 14.11 4.31
CA THR A 76 -4.59 15.56 4.39
C THR A 76 -3.85 16.36 3.32
N SER A 77 -2.71 15.85 2.82
CA SER A 77 -1.91 16.49 1.76
C SER A 77 -2.37 16.12 0.34
N ARG A 78 -3.27 15.15 0.20
CA ARG A 78 -3.92 14.78 -1.07
C ARG A 78 -5.24 15.53 -1.30
N ASP A 79 -5.54 16.55 -0.49
CA ASP A 79 -6.73 17.39 -0.57
C ASP A 79 -8.06 16.62 -0.40
N ILE A 80 -8.02 15.49 0.33
CA ILE A 80 -9.23 14.77 0.68
C ILE A 80 -10.10 15.67 1.61
N PRO A 81 -11.39 15.86 1.31
CA PRO A 81 -12.27 16.65 2.16
C PRO A 81 -12.29 16.13 3.61
N LEU A 82 -11.96 16.99 4.57
CA LEU A 82 -11.91 16.60 5.99
C LEU A 82 -13.23 16.03 6.50
N LYS A 83 -14.37 16.54 6.02
CA LYS A 83 -15.69 15.98 6.34
C LYS A 83 -15.76 14.49 6.03
N ARG A 84 -15.24 14.06 4.86
CA ARG A 84 -15.25 12.65 4.45
C ARG A 84 -14.27 11.79 5.26
N LEU A 85 -13.10 12.34 5.62
CA LEU A 85 -12.17 11.69 6.55
C LEU A 85 -12.79 11.51 7.93
N PHE A 86 -13.41 12.57 8.49
CA PHE A 86 -14.10 12.45 9.76
C PHE A 86 -15.29 11.48 9.72
N ALA A 87 -16.02 11.41 8.61
CA ALA A 87 -17.06 10.41 8.40
C ALA A 87 -16.48 8.98 8.42
N GLN A 88 -15.35 8.75 7.75
CA GLN A 88 -14.63 7.48 7.78
C GLN A 88 -14.22 7.08 9.20
N TRP A 89 -13.60 7.99 9.94
CA TRP A 89 -13.10 7.69 11.29
C TRP A 89 -14.20 7.46 12.32
N GLN A 90 -15.38 8.01 12.08
CA GLN A 90 -16.59 7.74 12.87
C GLN A 90 -17.35 6.50 12.44
N GLY A 91 -17.02 5.90 11.30
CA GLY A 91 -17.73 4.76 10.74
C GLY A 91 -19.10 5.11 10.15
N LYS A 92 -19.23 6.32 9.57
CA LYS A 92 -20.44 6.75 8.86
C LYS A 92 -20.53 6.15 7.46
N GLU A 93 -21.73 6.11 6.88
CA GLU A 93 -21.97 5.58 5.53
C GLU A 93 -21.20 6.40 4.45
N ASP A 94 -21.09 7.72 4.63
CA ASP A 94 -20.37 8.63 3.73
C ASP A 94 -18.84 8.47 3.78
N GLY A 95 -18.31 7.64 4.68
CA GLY A 95 -16.90 7.26 4.70
C GLY A 95 -16.53 6.35 3.52
N PHE A 96 -15.24 6.13 3.34
CA PHE A 96 -14.70 5.33 2.23
C PHE A 96 -15.07 3.85 2.29
N THR A 97 -15.38 3.36 3.49
CA THR A 97 -15.72 1.94 3.75
C THR A 97 -17.19 1.73 4.08
N LYS A 98 -18.03 2.73 3.88
CA LYS A 98 -19.46 2.67 4.20
C LYS A 98 -19.72 2.19 5.65
N GLY A 99 -18.84 2.60 6.57
CA GLY A 99 -18.90 2.22 7.99
C GLY A 99 -18.36 0.85 8.36
N ARG A 100 -17.89 0.05 7.38
CA ARG A 100 -17.37 -1.32 7.62
C ARG A 100 -16.01 -1.32 8.32
N ASP A 101 -15.26 -0.24 8.17
CA ASP A 101 -13.97 -0.07 8.82
C ASP A 101 -13.82 1.36 9.33
N ARG A 102 -12.87 1.57 10.21
CA ARG A 102 -12.58 2.86 10.83
C ARG A 102 -11.09 3.14 10.73
N SER A 103 -10.64 4.29 11.28
CA SER A 103 -9.24 4.66 11.23
C SER A 103 -8.72 4.72 9.78
N PHE A 104 -7.52 4.20 9.50
CA PHE A 104 -6.82 4.33 8.22
C PHE A 104 -6.85 3.07 7.35
N HIS A 105 -7.67 2.06 7.72
CA HIS A 105 -7.77 0.81 6.97
C HIS A 105 -8.70 0.94 5.75
N PHE A 106 -8.40 1.89 4.88
CA PHE A 106 -9.13 2.13 3.65
C PHE A 106 -8.21 2.65 2.55
N GLY A 107 -8.64 2.49 1.31
CA GLY A 107 -8.04 3.09 0.14
C GLY A 107 -9.02 3.98 -0.60
N THR A 108 -8.51 4.78 -1.49
CA THR A 108 -9.30 5.60 -2.40
C THR A 108 -8.54 5.86 -3.68
N ILE A 109 -8.98 5.24 -4.76
CA ILE A 109 -8.38 5.40 -6.09
C ILE A 109 -8.54 6.82 -6.62
N GLU A 110 -9.59 7.53 -6.20
CA GLU A 110 -9.84 8.92 -6.54
C GLU A 110 -8.67 9.84 -6.17
N TYR A 111 -7.94 9.48 -5.09
CA TYR A 111 -6.78 10.23 -4.61
C TYR A 111 -5.47 9.46 -4.75
N ASN A 112 -5.46 8.37 -5.51
CA ASN A 112 -4.30 7.48 -5.71
C ASN A 112 -3.68 6.99 -4.39
N ILE A 113 -4.53 6.71 -3.40
CA ILE A 113 -4.15 6.12 -2.13
C ILE A 113 -4.64 4.67 -2.09
N VAL A 114 -3.73 3.73 -1.96
CA VAL A 114 -4.07 2.30 -1.87
C VAL A 114 -4.29 1.91 -0.42
N GLY A 115 -5.37 1.18 -0.18
CA GLY A 115 -5.76 0.76 1.17
C GLY A 115 -4.79 -0.26 1.77
N MET A 116 -4.51 -0.08 3.05
CA MET A 116 -3.78 -1.05 3.84
C MET A 116 -4.73 -2.04 4.55
N ILE A 117 -4.19 -3.17 4.93
CA ILE A 117 -4.80 -4.12 5.88
C ILE A 117 -3.93 -4.23 7.13
N SER A 118 -4.50 -4.76 8.22
CA SER A 118 -3.74 -4.94 9.47
C SER A 118 -2.59 -5.96 9.36
N HIS A 119 -2.65 -6.85 8.36
CA HIS A 119 -1.57 -7.79 8.06
C HIS A 119 -0.45 -7.02 7.36
N LEU A 120 0.68 -6.87 8.03
CA LEU A 120 1.85 -6.20 7.46
C LEU A 120 2.50 -7.09 6.39
N GLY A 121 3.12 -6.46 5.40
CA GLY A 121 3.87 -7.14 4.35
C GLY A 121 3.24 -7.02 2.96
N PRO A 122 2.02 -7.50 2.68
CA PRO A 122 1.45 -7.55 1.32
C PRO A 122 1.47 -6.21 0.57
N GLN A 123 1.38 -5.09 1.27
CA GLN A 123 1.45 -3.76 0.65
C GLN A 123 2.75 -3.51 -0.12
N MET A 124 3.85 -4.17 0.26
CA MET A 124 5.13 -4.06 -0.45
C MET A 124 5.02 -4.65 -1.86
N GLY A 125 4.46 -5.86 -1.97
CA GLY A 125 4.18 -6.51 -3.24
C GLY A 125 3.17 -5.74 -4.09
N ILE A 126 2.12 -5.14 -3.49
CA ILE A 126 1.16 -4.30 -4.21
C ILE A 126 1.87 -3.10 -4.87
N ALA A 127 2.77 -2.45 -4.15
CA ALA A 127 3.54 -1.34 -4.69
C ALA A 127 4.42 -1.77 -5.86
N CYS A 128 5.00 -2.98 -5.80
CA CYS A 128 5.73 -3.57 -6.93
C CYS A 128 4.83 -3.74 -8.16
N GLY A 129 3.61 -4.25 -7.99
CA GLY A 129 2.66 -4.42 -9.10
C GLY A 129 2.21 -3.10 -9.73
N ILE A 130 1.95 -2.08 -8.93
CA ILE A 130 1.64 -0.73 -9.41
C ILE A 130 2.84 -0.16 -10.17
N ALA A 131 4.03 -0.23 -9.61
CA ALA A 131 5.25 0.27 -10.24
C ALA A 131 5.56 -0.48 -11.55
N LEU A 132 5.29 -1.78 -11.62
CA LEU A 132 5.39 -2.56 -12.85
C LEU A 132 4.40 -2.06 -13.90
N SER A 133 3.16 -1.79 -13.52
CA SER A 133 2.15 -1.24 -14.41
C SER A 133 2.57 0.10 -14.99
N GLU A 134 3.10 1.00 -14.17
CA GLU A 134 3.59 2.30 -14.62
C GLU A 134 4.81 2.18 -15.56
N LYS A 135 5.69 1.22 -15.25
CA LYS A 135 6.85 0.91 -16.11
C LYS A 135 6.42 0.35 -17.47
N LEU A 136 5.48 -0.62 -17.51
CA LEU A 136 4.98 -1.21 -18.74
C LEU A 136 4.26 -0.17 -19.61
N LYS A 137 3.50 0.74 -19.01
CA LYS A 137 2.85 1.87 -19.68
C LYS A 137 3.80 2.99 -20.07
N LYS A 138 5.05 2.98 -19.58
CA LYS A 138 6.06 4.01 -19.81
C LYS A 138 5.61 5.42 -19.39
N THR A 139 4.87 5.52 -18.28
CA THR A 139 4.31 6.81 -17.81
C THR A 139 5.34 7.73 -17.17
N GLY A 140 6.47 7.19 -16.71
CA GLY A 140 7.45 7.90 -15.89
C GLY A 140 6.98 8.15 -14.44
N LYS A 141 5.85 7.57 -14.02
CA LYS A 141 5.35 7.68 -12.65
C LYS A 141 6.03 6.69 -11.71
N ILE A 142 6.03 7.03 -10.44
CA ILE A 142 6.59 6.22 -9.37
C ILE A 142 5.51 5.80 -8.38
N CYS A 143 5.83 4.81 -7.56
CA CYS A 143 5.00 4.39 -6.44
C CYS A 143 5.79 4.52 -5.13
N VAL A 144 5.12 4.93 -4.04
CA VAL A 144 5.74 4.97 -2.71
C VAL A 144 4.93 4.11 -1.75
N VAL A 145 5.62 3.28 -0.99
CA VAL A 145 5.01 2.42 0.02
C VAL A 145 5.71 2.60 1.36
N PHE A 146 4.92 2.70 2.42
CA PHE A 146 5.41 2.83 3.78
C PHE A 146 5.38 1.48 4.51
N THR A 147 6.35 1.30 5.39
CA THR A 147 6.34 0.25 6.41
C THR A 147 6.98 0.76 7.70
N GLY A 148 6.69 0.14 8.83
CA GLY A 148 7.41 0.36 10.08
C GLY A 148 8.60 -0.59 10.20
N ASP A 149 9.46 -0.33 11.20
CA ASP A 149 10.58 -1.20 11.56
C ASP A 149 10.15 -2.65 11.78
N GLY A 150 9.10 -2.91 12.58
CA GLY A 150 8.57 -4.25 12.80
C GLY A 150 8.06 -4.92 11.52
N GLY A 151 7.52 -4.15 10.56
CA GLY A 151 7.04 -4.66 9.28
C GLY A 151 8.14 -5.20 8.38
N THR A 152 9.38 -4.78 8.60
CA THR A 152 10.54 -5.25 7.83
C THR A 152 10.97 -6.67 8.18
N SER A 153 10.42 -7.26 9.23
CA SER A 153 10.65 -8.67 9.60
C SER A 153 9.71 -9.65 8.88
N GLN A 154 8.72 -9.14 8.14
CA GLN A 154 7.81 -9.99 7.37
C GLN A 154 8.50 -10.54 6.10
N GLY A 155 8.19 -11.79 5.72
CA GLY A 155 8.71 -12.41 4.51
C GLY A 155 8.38 -11.62 3.24
N ASP A 156 7.16 -11.08 3.16
CA ASP A 156 6.71 -10.22 2.04
C ASP A 156 7.61 -9.00 1.80
N PHE A 157 8.19 -8.43 2.86
CA PHE A 157 9.14 -7.33 2.72
C PHE A 157 10.37 -7.76 1.91
N HIS A 158 10.94 -8.90 2.24
CA HIS A 158 12.13 -9.45 1.59
C HIS A 158 11.84 -9.89 0.15
N GLU A 159 10.72 -10.57 -0.07
CA GLU A 159 10.26 -10.94 -1.41
C GLU A 159 10.06 -9.71 -2.31
N ALA A 160 9.39 -8.68 -1.80
CA ALA A 160 9.11 -7.47 -2.56
C ALA A 160 10.37 -6.68 -2.93
N LEU A 161 11.36 -6.57 -2.03
CA LEU A 161 12.64 -5.93 -2.34
C LEU A 161 13.36 -6.66 -3.47
N ASN A 162 13.42 -8.00 -3.39
CA ASN A 162 14.02 -8.81 -4.43
C ASN A 162 13.29 -8.65 -5.77
N LEU A 163 11.96 -8.76 -5.75
CA LEU A 163 11.11 -8.59 -6.93
C LEU A 163 11.31 -7.22 -7.60
N ALA A 164 11.30 -6.16 -6.80
CA ALA A 164 11.49 -4.79 -7.28
C ALA A 164 12.87 -4.58 -7.92
N SER A 165 13.90 -5.18 -7.34
CA SER A 165 15.26 -5.10 -7.86
C SER A 165 15.40 -5.84 -9.19
N VAL A 166 14.95 -7.10 -9.24
CA VAL A 166 15.00 -7.93 -10.47
C VAL A 166 14.27 -7.25 -11.62
N TRP A 167 13.10 -6.68 -11.35
CA TRP A 167 12.30 -6.01 -12.38
C TRP A 167 12.65 -4.53 -12.58
N LYS A 168 13.60 -3.97 -11.81
CA LYS A 168 13.99 -2.55 -11.86
C LYS A 168 12.76 -1.63 -11.80
N LEU A 169 11.98 -1.74 -10.72
CA LEU A 169 10.71 -1.06 -10.58
C LEU A 169 10.90 0.38 -10.05
N PRO A 170 10.13 1.38 -10.55
CA PRO A 170 10.16 2.74 -10.02
C PRO A 170 9.36 2.85 -8.71
N VAL A 171 9.88 2.24 -7.64
CA VAL A 171 9.25 2.19 -6.32
C VAL A 171 10.19 2.70 -5.23
N ILE A 172 9.64 3.47 -4.29
CA ILE A 172 10.32 3.88 -3.07
C ILE A 172 9.73 3.12 -1.90
N PHE A 173 10.55 2.34 -1.22
CA PHE A 173 10.23 1.71 0.05
C PHE A 173 10.63 2.65 1.19
N ALA A 174 9.66 3.18 1.93
CA ALA A 174 9.86 4.12 3.02
C ALA A 174 9.67 3.40 4.35
N ILE A 175 10.76 3.17 5.09
CA ILE A 175 10.73 2.57 6.42
C ILE A 175 10.67 3.68 7.46
N GLU A 176 9.60 3.74 8.25
CA GLU A 176 9.52 4.57 9.45
C GLU A 176 10.09 3.77 10.62
N ASN A 177 11.40 3.92 10.88
CA ASN A 177 12.05 3.31 12.02
C ASN A 177 11.78 4.16 13.27
N ASN A 178 10.73 3.80 13.99
CA ASN A 178 10.26 4.54 15.16
C ASN A 178 10.62 3.88 16.50
N GLY A 179 11.48 2.89 16.47
CA GLY A 179 12.06 2.23 17.65
C GLY A 179 11.29 1.02 18.18
N TYR A 180 10.03 0.81 17.75
CA TYR A 180 9.17 -0.24 18.32
C TYR A 180 8.22 -0.85 17.30
N GLY A 181 8.30 -2.18 17.13
CA GLY A 181 7.25 -2.98 16.51
C GLY A 181 6.19 -3.39 17.57
N LEU A 182 5.04 -2.72 17.62
CA LEU A 182 4.10 -2.81 18.74
C LEU A 182 4.75 -2.32 20.05
N SER A 183 5.05 -3.22 20.98
CA SER A 183 5.80 -2.96 22.21
C SER A 183 7.22 -3.54 22.19
N THR A 184 7.58 -4.29 21.13
CA THR A 184 8.87 -4.94 21.00
C THR A 184 9.89 -3.94 20.44
N PRO A 185 10.99 -3.67 21.16
CA PRO A 185 12.02 -2.75 20.69
C PRO A 185 12.78 -3.32 19.49
N THR A 186 13.41 -2.44 18.72
CA THR A 186 14.07 -2.82 17.45
C THR A 186 15.20 -3.82 17.62
N ASN A 187 15.94 -3.79 18.72
CA ASN A 187 17.01 -4.76 19.03
C ASN A 187 16.50 -6.20 19.27
N GLU A 188 15.19 -6.37 19.47
CA GLU A 188 14.53 -7.68 19.51
C GLU A 188 13.84 -8.03 18.17
N GLN A 189 13.82 -7.10 17.20
CA GLN A 189 13.23 -7.32 15.89
C GLN A 189 14.27 -7.71 14.83
N TYR A 190 15.48 -7.14 14.90
CA TYR A 190 16.57 -7.39 13.97
C TYR A 190 17.94 -7.08 14.59
N ALA A 191 18.98 -7.71 14.04
CA ALA A 191 20.34 -7.64 14.58
C ALA A 191 21.19 -6.50 14.00
N ILE A 192 20.82 -5.93 12.85
CA ILE A 192 21.56 -4.83 12.20
C ILE A 192 21.20 -3.48 12.84
N GLU A 193 22.11 -2.52 12.80
CA GLU A 193 21.86 -1.19 13.34
C GLU A 193 20.90 -0.37 12.46
N ASP A 194 21.15 -0.41 11.15
CA ASP A 194 20.40 0.34 10.17
C ASP A 194 19.66 -0.57 9.19
N LEU A 195 18.34 -0.39 9.08
CA LEU A 195 17.51 -1.17 8.15
C LEU A 195 17.80 -0.85 6.68
N ALA A 196 18.36 0.33 6.41
CA ALA A 196 18.82 0.71 5.09
C ALA A 196 19.91 -0.23 4.55
N ASP A 197 20.72 -0.86 5.40
CA ASP A 197 21.76 -1.81 5.01
C ASP A 197 21.22 -3.05 4.32
N ARG A 198 19.96 -3.39 4.54
CA ARG A 198 19.30 -4.48 3.81
C ARG A 198 19.23 -4.23 2.30
N GLY A 199 19.24 -2.96 1.88
CA GLY A 199 19.22 -2.61 0.45
C GLY A 199 20.39 -3.21 -0.32
N ALA A 200 21.56 -3.24 0.26
CA ALA A 200 22.77 -3.80 -0.37
C ALA A 200 22.61 -5.28 -0.73
N SER A 201 21.92 -6.06 0.10
CA SER A 201 21.68 -7.50 -0.13
C SER A 201 20.81 -7.77 -1.35
N TYR A 202 20.02 -6.78 -1.78
CA TYR A 202 19.14 -6.85 -2.97
C TYR A 202 19.66 -6.01 -4.14
N GLY A 203 20.84 -5.37 -4.02
CA GLY A 203 21.35 -4.46 -5.04
C GLY A 203 20.52 -3.18 -5.17
N ILE A 204 19.86 -2.75 -4.08
CA ILE A 204 19.01 -1.54 -4.02
C ILE A 204 19.78 -0.39 -3.40
N GLU A 205 19.76 0.78 -4.06
CA GLU A 205 20.25 2.04 -3.49
C GLU A 205 19.44 2.40 -2.24
N SER A 206 20.14 2.67 -1.13
CA SER A 206 19.49 2.96 0.15
C SER A 206 20.07 4.19 0.84
N HIS A 207 19.26 4.87 1.66
CA HIS A 207 19.66 6.04 2.43
C HIS A 207 19.01 6.04 3.81
N ILE A 208 19.76 6.58 4.78
CA ILE A 208 19.27 6.87 6.13
C ILE A 208 18.98 8.38 6.20
N VAL A 209 17.84 8.74 6.75
CA VAL A 209 17.33 10.12 6.80
C VAL A 209 16.85 10.45 8.21
N ASP A 210 17.11 11.68 8.69
CA ASP A 210 16.45 12.19 9.90
C ASP A 210 14.96 12.39 9.61
N GLY A 211 14.12 11.44 10.06
CA GLY A 211 12.68 11.43 9.85
C GLY A 211 11.94 12.57 10.55
N ASN A 212 12.59 13.28 11.47
CA ASN A 212 12.03 14.44 12.14
C ASN A 212 12.42 15.77 11.47
N ASN A 213 13.34 15.73 10.49
CA ASN A 213 13.73 16.90 9.71
C ASN A 213 12.94 16.95 8.39
N ILE A 214 11.90 17.75 8.33
CA ILE A 214 11.04 17.89 7.13
C ILE A 214 11.81 18.28 5.87
N ILE A 215 12.88 19.06 6.01
CA ILE A 215 13.67 19.51 4.87
C ILE A 215 14.56 18.38 4.33
N ASP A 216 15.15 17.55 5.20
CA ASP A 216 15.91 16.39 4.78
C ASP A 216 15.03 15.37 4.06
N VAL A 217 13.81 15.13 4.61
CA VAL A 217 12.80 14.28 3.96
C VAL A 217 12.43 14.84 2.59
N TYR A 218 12.07 16.12 2.50
CA TYR A 218 11.67 16.76 1.24
C TYR A 218 12.78 16.69 0.20
N ARG A 219 14.05 16.94 0.59
CA ARG A 219 15.21 16.93 -0.32
C ARG A 219 15.52 15.53 -0.84
N ILE A 220 15.57 14.54 0.04
CA ILE A 220 15.90 13.18 -0.41
C ILE A 220 14.83 12.66 -1.36
N ILE A 221 13.54 12.86 -1.03
CA ILE A 221 12.45 12.44 -1.90
C ILE A 221 12.49 13.18 -3.24
N SER A 222 12.74 14.49 -3.24
CA SER A 222 12.88 15.27 -4.48
C SER A 222 14.01 14.75 -5.37
N LYS A 223 15.14 14.39 -4.77
CA LYS A 223 16.31 13.85 -5.47
C LYS A 223 16.01 12.48 -6.07
N VAL A 224 15.56 11.52 -5.25
CA VAL A 224 15.39 10.14 -5.69
C VAL A 224 14.20 9.98 -6.63
N SER A 225 13.08 10.67 -6.39
CA SER A 225 11.92 10.62 -7.27
C SER A 225 12.24 11.14 -8.68
N LYS A 226 13.00 12.25 -8.77
CA LYS A 226 13.45 12.77 -10.06
C LYS A 226 14.36 11.78 -10.80
N SER A 227 15.21 11.07 -10.07
CA SER A 227 16.09 10.04 -10.64
C SER A 227 15.32 8.86 -11.19
N ILE A 228 14.42 8.26 -10.36
CA ILE A 228 13.73 7.03 -10.74
C ILE A 228 12.58 7.22 -11.71
N ARG A 229 12.04 8.44 -11.85
CA ARG A 229 11.11 8.78 -12.96
C ARG A 229 11.81 8.71 -14.31
N LYS A 230 13.10 9.02 -14.35
CA LYS A 230 13.92 9.02 -15.58
C LYS A 230 14.53 7.64 -15.85
N ASP A 231 15.06 7.00 -14.81
CA ASP A 231 15.72 5.70 -14.86
C ASP A 231 15.12 4.79 -13.79
N PRO A 232 14.13 3.94 -14.15
CA PRO A 232 13.39 3.14 -13.18
C PRO A 232 14.28 2.18 -12.39
N LYS A 233 14.25 2.31 -11.08
CA LYS A 233 14.90 1.41 -10.11
C LYS A 233 14.25 1.55 -8.74
N PRO A 234 14.29 0.54 -7.88
CA PRO A 234 13.82 0.67 -6.51
C PRO A 234 14.80 1.48 -5.65
N ILE A 235 14.25 2.16 -4.65
CA ILE A 235 15.02 2.89 -3.61
C ILE A 235 14.50 2.45 -2.24
N LEU A 236 15.40 2.23 -1.29
CA LEU A 236 15.08 1.96 0.11
C LEU A 236 15.48 3.15 0.97
N LEU A 237 14.50 3.74 1.66
CA LEU A 237 14.74 4.87 2.56
C LEU A 237 14.38 4.48 3.98
N GLU A 238 15.31 4.65 4.90
CA GLU A 238 15.07 4.50 6.33
C GLU A 238 15.00 5.88 6.98
N PHE A 239 13.83 6.19 7.54
CA PHE A 239 13.59 7.41 8.29
C PHE A 239 13.70 7.12 9.78
N LYS A 240 14.78 7.60 10.42
CA LYS A 240 14.94 7.51 11.87
C LYS A 240 14.00 8.51 12.55
N THR A 241 13.09 8.00 13.35
CA THR A 241 12.07 8.77 14.05
C THR A 241 11.68 8.09 15.37
N PHE A 242 10.63 8.56 16.02
CA PHE A 242 10.15 7.94 17.24
C PHE A 242 8.63 8.08 17.38
N ARG A 243 8.00 7.02 17.85
CA ARG A 243 6.57 7.00 18.13
C ARG A 243 6.28 7.62 19.50
N MET A 244 5.84 8.88 19.52
CA MET A 244 5.58 9.65 20.75
C MET A 244 4.35 9.18 21.55
N LYS A 245 3.55 8.26 21.02
CA LYS A 245 2.35 7.70 21.65
C LYS A 245 2.40 6.17 21.64
N GLY A 246 1.47 5.51 22.32
CA GLY A 246 1.33 4.05 22.26
C GLY A 246 1.12 3.51 20.85
N HIS A 247 1.21 2.21 20.66
CA HIS A 247 0.92 1.60 19.36
C HIS A 247 -0.48 1.97 18.86
N GLU A 248 -1.46 1.79 19.70
CA GLU A 248 -2.78 2.38 19.66
C GLU A 248 -2.90 3.27 20.92
N GLU A 249 -3.69 4.34 20.88
CA GLU A 249 -3.76 5.29 22.00
C GLU A 249 -4.23 4.62 23.30
N ALA A 250 -5.07 3.58 23.20
CA ALA A 250 -5.51 2.79 24.36
C ALA A 250 -4.47 1.85 24.94
N SER A 251 -3.37 1.57 24.21
CA SER A 251 -2.36 0.58 24.64
C SER A 251 -1.40 1.10 25.71
N GLY A 252 -1.38 2.42 25.98
CA GLY A 252 -0.42 3.02 26.90
C GLY A 252 1.02 3.06 26.36
N GLN A 253 1.95 3.48 27.23
CA GLN A 253 3.38 3.65 26.92
C GLN A 253 4.29 3.14 28.04
N GLU A 254 3.78 2.34 28.97
CA GLU A 254 4.50 1.92 30.19
C GLU A 254 5.77 1.11 29.89
N TYR A 255 5.88 0.54 28.68
CA TYR A 255 7.06 -0.18 28.20
C TYR A 255 8.16 0.73 27.65
N ILE A 256 7.94 2.05 27.57
CA ILE A 256 8.89 3.03 27.06
C ILE A 256 9.46 3.84 28.23
N GLU A 257 10.78 3.95 28.29
CA GLU A 257 11.43 4.79 29.30
C GLU A 257 11.09 6.28 29.09
N ASN A 258 10.70 6.97 30.16
CA ASN A 258 10.36 8.39 30.11
C ASN A 258 11.52 9.25 29.60
N THR A 259 12.76 8.89 29.94
CA THR A 259 13.97 9.56 29.46
C THR A 259 14.08 9.58 27.92
N LEU A 260 13.67 8.47 27.29
CA LEU A 260 13.66 8.36 25.83
C LEU A 260 12.57 9.23 25.21
N ILE A 261 11.38 9.26 25.81
CA ILE A 261 10.29 10.15 25.38
C ILE A 261 10.74 11.62 25.47
N ASP A 262 11.37 12.04 26.56
CA ASP A 262 11.86 13.39 26.76
C ASP A 262 12.96 13.78 25.76
N GLN A 263 13.84 12.83 25.41
CA GLN A 263 14.86 13.05 24.39
C GLN A 263 14.24 13.30 23.00
N TRP A 264 13.24 12.51 22.62
CA TRP A 264 12.58 12.65 21.34
C TRP A 264 11.60 13.84 21.27
N ALA A 265 11.02 14.24 22.40
CA ALA A 265 10.23 15.47 22.50
C ALA A 265 11.05 16.73 22.13
N LYS A 266 12.36 16.74 22.45
CA LYS A 266 13.27 17.81 22.00
C LYS A 266 13.50 17.82 20.49
N LYS A 267 13.24 16.70 19.82
CA LYS A 267 13.35 16.55 18.36
C LYS A 267 11.99 16.66 17.65
N ASP A 268 10.95 17.20 18.31
CA ASP A 268 9.63 17.39 17.71
C ASP A 268 9.74 18.12 16.35
N PRO A 269 9.22 17.53 15.25
CA PRO A 269 9.41 18.07 13.91
C PRO A 269 8.77 19.44 13.72
N ILE A 270 7.58 19.68 14.29
CA ILE A 270 6.82 20.92 14.10
C ILE A 270 7.43 22.05 14.93
N ASN A 271 7.68 21.81 16.21
CA ASN A 271 8.21 22.82 17.12
C ASN A 271 9.60 23.30 16.69
N ASN A 272 10.47 22.38 16.24
CA ASN A 272 11.80 22.74 15.77
C ASN A 272 11.75 23.49 14.45
N TYR A 273 10.88 23.08 13.54
CA TYR A 273 10.73 23.74 12.25
C TYR A 273 10.10 25.12 12.37
N GLU A 274 9.09 25.29 13.23
CA GLU A 274 8.48 26.60 13.54
C GLU A 274 9.52 27.60 14.08
N LYS A 275 10.31 27.18 15.10
CA LYS A 275 11.40 28.01 15.63
C LYS A 275 12.39 28.41 14.55
N PHE A 276 12.73 27.49 13.65
CA PHE A 276 13.61 27.79 12.52
C PHE A 276 13.00 28.83 11.58
N LEU A 277 11.75 28.65 11.15
CA LEU A 277 11.05 29.57 10.25
C LEU A 277 10.91 30.97 10.82
N LEU A 278 10.67 31.09 12.13
CA LEU A 278 10.65 32.36 12.85
C LEU A 278 12.04 33.02 12.87
N LYS A 279 13.08 32.25 13.21
CA LYS A 279 14.47 32.74 13.26
C LYS A 279 14.94 33.27 11.90
N GLU A 280 14.63 32.55 10.83
CA GLU A 280 14.97 32.95 9.45
C GLU A 280 13.98 33.99 8.87
N LYS A 281 13.03 34.47 9.67
CA LYS A 281 12.03 35.48 9.26
C LYS A 281 11.22 35.05 8.01
N ILE A 282 11.00 33.74 7.85
CA ILE A 282 10.20 33.19 6.77
C ILE A 282 8.71 33.36 7.10
N ILE A 283 8.32 33.20 8.37
CA ILE A 283 7.00 33.48 8.91
C ILE A 283 7.09 34.37 10.15
N SER A 284 5.97 34.97 10.54
CA SER A 284 5.84 35.74 11.79
C SER A 284 4.90 35.04 12.77
N ASN A 285 4.96 35.46 14.05
CA ASN A 285 4.03 34.98 15.07
C ASN A 285 2.57 35.26 14.70
N ASP A 286 2.29 36.40 14.07
CA ASP A 286 0.95 36.70 13.57
C ASP A 286 0.50 35.78 12.45
N SER A 287 1.42 35.40 11.55
CA SER A 287 1.15 34.41 10.51
C SER A 287 0.84 33.03 11.11
N ILE A 288 1.62 32.59 12.08
CA ILE A 288 1.38 31.32 12.80
C ILE A 288 0.00 31.33 13.45
N LYS A 289 -0.33 32.41 14.18
CA LYS A 289 -1.63 32.55 14.83
C LYS A 289 -2.79 32.47 13.83
N LYS A 290 -2.68 33.17 12.69
CA LYS A 290 -3.70 33.12 11.62
C LYS A 290 -3.82 31.69 11.00
N ILE A 291 -2.71 31.05 10.74
CA ILE A 291 -2.68 29.68 10.21
C ILE A 291 -3.36 28.70 11.19
N THR A 292 -2.97 28.74 12.47
CA THR A 292 -3.54 27.87 13.52
C THR A 292 -5.05 28.10 13.67
N GLN A 293 -5.50 29.35 13.70
CA GLN A 293 -6.93 29.70 13.78
C GLN A 293 -7.71 29.19 12.56
N LYS A 294 -7.15 29.36 11.36
CA LYS A 294 -7.78 28.89 10.12
C LYS A 294 -7.93 27.36 10.13
N ILE A 295 -6.87 26.64 10.47
CA ILE A 295 -6.87 25.17 10.53
C ILE A 295 -7.84 24.70 11.62
N GLY A 296 -7.82 25.29 12.81
CA GLY A 296 -8.73 24.94 13.89
C GLY A 296 -10.20 25.10 13.50
N LYS A 297 -10.55 26.22 12.86
CA LYS A 297 -11.91 26.46 12.36
C LYS A 297 -12.31 25.41 11.29
N GLU A 298 -11.40 25.07 10.38
CA GLU A 298 -11.63 24.07 9.35
C GLU A 298 -11.91 22.68 9.99
N ILE A 299 -11.09 22.29 10.96
CA ILE A 299 -11.23 21.01 11.69
C ILE A 299 -12.57 20.97 12.43
N ASP A 300 -12.90 22.01 13.21
CA ASP A 300 -14.12 22.03 14.00
C ASP A 300 -15.39 22.05 13.15
N THR A 301 -15.37 22.77 12.03
CA THR A 301 -16.51 22.81 11.11
C THR A 301 -16.72 21.45 10.46
N ASN A 302 -15.67 20.87 9.86
CA ASN A 302 -15.78 19.58 9.19
C ASN A 302 -16.11 18.42 10.15
N TRP A 303 -15.63 18.49 11.40
CA TRP A 303 -16.02 17.54 12.44
C TRP A 303 -17.52 17.61 12.74
N ARG A 304 -18.06 18.81 12.97
CA ARG A 304 -19.51 18.99 13.23
C ARG A 304 -20.35 18.50 12.07
N ASP A 305 -19.95 18.83 10.84
CA ASP A 305 -20.66 18.43 9.64
C ASP A 305 -20.64 16.91 9.45
N ALA A 306 -19.51 16.24 9.72
CA ALA A 306 -19.41 14.79 9.68
C ALA A 306 -20.22 14.12 10.81
N ASN A 307 -20.18 14.71 12.02
CA ASN A 307 -20.91 14.17 13.17
C ASN A 307 -22.43 14.23 13.01
N SER A 308 -22.92 15.19 12.21
CA SER A 308 -24.35 15.30 11.89
C SER A 308 -24.84 14.30 10.83
N LEU A 309 -23.92 13.59 10.16
CA LEU A 309 -24.28 12.56 9.19
C LEU A 309 -25.01 11.38 9.88
N PRO A 310 -25.93 10.72 9.17
CA PRO A 310 -26.66 9.58 9.73
C PRO A 310 -25.73 8.42 10.09
N GLU A 311 -26.11 7.67 11.10
CA GLU A 311 -25.48 6.40 11.43
C GLU A 311 -25.76 5.35 10.35
N VAL A 312 -24.82 4.42 10.16
CA VAL A 312 -25.02 3.30 9.23
C VAL A 312 -26.20 2.45 9.67
N LYS A 313 -27.14 2.21 8.75
CA LYS A 313 -28.21 1.25 8.94
C LYS A 313 -27.88 -0.04 8.22
N PHE A 314 -27.88 -1.15 8.94
CA PHE A 314 -27.66 -2.46 8.34
C PHE A 314 -28.67 -2.75 7.22
N ASN A 315 -28.18 -3.18 6.08
CA ASN A 315 -28.99 -3.63 4.95
C ASN A 315 -28.30 -4.82 4.29
N GLN A 316 -28.83 -6.02 4.55
CA GLN A 316 -28.27 -7.28 4.06
C GLN A 316 -28.09 -7.30 2.53
N GLN A 317 -29.05 -6.76 1.79
CA GLN A 317 -28.98 -6.76 0.33
C GLN A 317 -27.85 -5.89 -0.19
N LYS A 318 -27.65 -4.70 0.40
CA LYS A 318 -26.49 -3.84 0.07
C LYS A 318 -25.17 -4.53 0.42
N GLU A 319 -25.09 -5.20 1.57
CA GLU A 319 -23.88 -5.93 1.98
C GLU A 319 -23.51 -7.03 0.98
N LEU A 320 -24.51 -7.81 0.54
CA LEU A 320 -24.29 -8.87 -0.46
C LEU A 320 -23.89 -8.33 -1.83
N LEU A 321 -24.49 -7.22 -2.28
CA LEU A 321 -24.17 -6.60 -3.57
C LEU A 321 -22.74 -6.03 -3.59
N ASP A 322 -22.22 -5.57 -2.46
CA ASP A 322 -20.88 -5.00 -2.39
C ASP A 322 -19.77 -6.07 -2.32
N VAL A 323 -20.08 -7.35 -2.13
CA VAL A 323 -19.08 -8.44 -2.10
C VAL A 323 -18.34 -8.55 -3.44
N PHE A 324 -19.06 -8.43 -4.55
CA PHE A 324 -18.52 -8.48 -5.89
C PHE A 324 -18.81 -7.17 -6.62
N LYS A 325 -17.88 -6.76 -7.49
CA LYS A 325 -18.18 -5.70 -8.45
C LYS A 325 -19.28 -6.19 -9.39
N GLU A 326 -20.24 -5.32 -9.71
CA GLU A 326 -21.25 -5.60 -10.71
C GLU A 326 -20.60 -5.98 -12.04
N TYR A 327 -20.99 -7.11 -12.58
CA TYR A 327 -20.48 -7.64 -13.84
C TYR A 327 -21.63 -8.01 -14.76
N LYS A 328 -21.63 -7.47 -15.97
CA LYS A 328 -22.53 -7.91 -17.02
C LYS A 328 -21.87 -9.03 -17.81
N ALA A 329 -22.35 -10.25 -17.63
CA ALA A 329 -21.85 -11.37 -18.41
C ALA A 329 -22.20 -11.15 -19.91
N THR A 330 -21.18 -11.20 -20.75
CA THR A 330 -21.38 -11.35 -22.19
C THR A 330 -21.58 -12.84 -22.47
N THR A 331 -22.77 -13.22 -22.88
CA THR A 331 -23.02 -14.59 -23.34
C THR A 331 -22.38 -14.72 -24.72
N ILE A 332 -21.25 -15.41 -24.79
CA ILE A 332 -20.66 -15.77 -26.08
C ILE A 332 -21.44 -16.97 -26.56
N ALA A 333 -22.27 -16.78 -27.61
CA ALA A 333 -22.96 -17.89 -28.25
C ALA A 333 -21.92 -18.75 -29.00
N ASN A 334 -22.01 -20.06 -28.83
CA ASN A 334 -21.23 -21.00 -29.65
C ASN A 334 -21.49 -20.74 -31.13
N SER A 335 -20.49 -20.29 -31.85
CA SER A 335 -20.60 -19.93 -33.28
C SER A 335 -20.42 -21.13 -34.21
N SER A 336 -20.04 -22.31 -33.72
CA SER A 336 -19.82 -23.50 -34.56
C SER A 336 -20.61 -24.70 -34.07
N ASN A 337 -21.22 -25.42 -34.99
CA ASN A 337 -21.84 -26.72 -34.78
C ASN A 337 -20.83 -27.89 -34.83
N THR A 338 -19.54 -27.59 -34.91
CA THR A 338 -18.45 -28.60 -34.91
C THR A 338 -17.84 -28.71 -33.53
N SER A 339 -17.88 -29.89 -32.95
CA SER A 339 -17.18 -30.23 -31.71
C SER A 339 -15.95 -31.06 -32.02
N GLU A 340 -14.80 -30.67 -31.50
CA GLU A 340 -13.59 -31.49 -31.50
C GLU A 340 -13.34 -32.02 -30.11
N ASN A 341 -12.91 -33.28 -30.04
CA ASN A 341 -12.44 -33.88 -28.80
C ASN A 341 -10.98 -33.46 -28.57
N ILE A 342 -10.76 -32.53 -27.65
CA ILE A 342 -9.42 -32.07 -27.26
C ILE A 342 -9.19 -32.39 -25.78
N ARG A 343 -7.91 -32.49 -25.37
CA ARG A 343 -7.59 -32.66 -23.96
C ARG A 343 -7.96 -31.41 -23.17
N PHE A 344 -8.37 -31.57 -21.92
CA PHE A 344 -8.74 -30.43 -21.06
C PHE A 344 -7.60 -29.40 -20.95
N VAL A 345 -6.35 -29.84 -20.86
CA VAL A 345 -5.17 -28.96 -20.82
C VAL A 345 -5.03 -28.11 -22.09
N ASP A 346 -5.36 -28.66 -23.25
CA ASP A 346 -5.30 -27.93 -24.52
C ASP A 346 -6.45 -26.89 -24.61
N SER A 347 -7.62 -27.23 -24.07
CA SER A 347 -8.72 -26.28 -23.97
C SER A 347 -8.38 -25.07 -23.07
N ILE A 348 -7.71 -25.31 -21.94
CA ILE A 348 -7.21 -24.22 -21.10
C ILE A 348 -6.19 -23.35 -21.85
N LYS A 349 -5.25 -24.00 -22.55
CA LYS A 349 -4.26 -23.30 -23.39
C LYS A 349 -4.95 -22.39 -24.42
N ASN A 350 -5.93 -22.93 -25.16
CA ASN A 350 -6.69 -22.18 -26.16
C ASN A 350 -7.43 -20.98 -25.54
N GLY A 351 -8.12 -21.19 -24.40
CA GLY A 351 -8.79 -20.10 -23.70
C GLY A 351 -7.85 -18.99 -23.23
N ILE A 352 -6.62 -19.31 -22.80
CA ILE A 352 -5.61 -18.31 -22.48
C ILE A 352 -5.18 -17.53 -23.73
N TYR A 353 -4.96 -18.22 -24.87
CA TYR A 353 -4.64 -17.58 -26.14
C TYR A 353 -5.73 -16.59 -26.56
N GLU A 354 -7.00 -17.01 -26.54
CA GLU A 354 -8.16 -16.18 -26.86
C GLU A 354 -8.24 -14.94 -25.96
N ALA A 355 -8.06 -15.12 -24.64
CA ALA A 355 -8.05 -14.02 -23.70
C ALA A 355 -6.90 -13.03 -23.94
N MET A 356 -5.71 -13.52 -24.33
CA MET A 356 -4.57 -12.68 -24.69
C MET A 356 -4.79 -11.89 -25.98
N GLU A 357 -5.56 -12.43 -26.93
CA GLU A 357 -5.96 -11.73 -28.15
C GLU A 357 -7.03 -10.68 -27.89
N GLU A 358 -8.01 -11.00 -27.04
CA GLU A 358 -9.11 -10.08 -26.71
C GLU A 358 -8.66 -8.90 -25.84
N HIS A 359 -7.64 -9.10 -24.96
CA HIS A 359 -7.26 -8.13 -23.96
C HIS A 359 -5.77 -7.73 -24.07
N ASP A 360 -5.50 -6.57 -24.67
CA ASP A 360 -4.13 -6.05 -24.80
C ASP A 360 -3.46 -5.75 -23.46
N ASN A 361 -4.23 -5.49 -22.42
CA ASN A 361 -3.77 -5.25 -21.06
C ASN A 361 -3.70 -6.52 -20.18
N LEU A 362 -3.86 -7.71 -20.77
CA LEU A 362 -3.70 -8.97 -20.06
C LEU A 362 -2.23 -9.37 -20.01
N VAL A 363 -1.78 -9.69 -18.79
CA VAL A 363 -0.42 -10.16 -18.48
C VAL A 363 -0.49 -11.51 -17.79
N ILE A 364 0.41 -12.40 -18.16
CA ILE A 364 0.57 -13.70 -17.49
C ILE A 364 1.93 -13.71 -16.79
N MET A 365 1.94 -14.04 -15.52
CA MET A 365 3.14 -14.13 -14.71
C MET A 365 3.11 -15.36 -13.78
N GLY A 366 4.27 -15.91 -13.53
CA GLY A 366 4.45 -17.09 -12.69
C GLY A 366 5.85 -17.65 -12.84
N GLN A 367 6.11 -18.78 -12.21
CA GLN A 367 7.40 -19.46 -12.28
C GLN A 367 7.44 -20.35 -13.51
N ASP A 368 8.55 -20.31 -14.28
CA ASP A 368 8.82 -21.15 -15.45
C ASP A 368 7.78 -21.05 -16.58
N ILE A 369 6.97 -19.97 -16.63
CA ILE A 369 5.88 -19.86 -17.60
C ILE A 369 6.28 -19.23 -18.93
N ALA A 370 7.44 -18.55 -19.00
CA ALA A 370 7.91 -17.85 -20.19
C ALA A 370 8.54 -18.82 -21.19
N GLU A 371 9.87 -18.89 -21.27
CA GLU A 371 10.61 -19.68 -22.26
C GLU A 371 10.35 -21.20 -22.11
N TYR A 372 10.19 -21.68 -20.88
CA TYR A 372 9.92 -23.10 -20.62
C TYR A 372 8.48 -23.51 -20.97
N GLY A 373 7.52 -22.55 -20.92
CA GLY A 373 6.12 -22.78 -21.28
C GLY A 373 5.28 -23.44 -20.19
N GLY A 374 5.71 -23.34 -18.93
CA GLY A 374 5.04 -23.92 -17.76
C GLY A 374 5.27 -25.42 -17.58
N VAL A 375 5.03 -25.92 -16.37
CA VAL A 375 5.23 -27.34 -16.00
C VAL A 375 4.39 -28.27 -16.90
N PHE A 376 3.18 -27.86 -17.26
CA PHE A 376 2.24 -28.63 -18.11
C PHE A 376 2.14 -28.07 -19.54
N LYS A 377 3.08 -27.25 -19.98
CA LYS A 377 3.17 -26.68 -21.34
C LYS A 377 1.94 -25.84 -21.77
N ILE A 378 1.21 -25.29 -20.81
CA ILE A 378 0.02 -24.49 -21.07
C ILE A 378 0.37 -23.11 -21.66
N THR A 379 1.49 -22.53 -21.21
CA THR A 379 1.95 -21.21 -21.66
C THR A 379 3.01 -21.29 -22.77
N GLU A 380 3.29 -22.48 -23.28
CA GLU A 380 4.26 -22.69 -24.36
C GLU A 380 3.87 -21.89 -25.62
N GLY A 381 4.83 -21.09 -26.14
CA GLY A 381 4.65 -20.24 -27.31
C GLY A 381 3.99 -18.89 -27.05
N LEU A 382 3.44 -18.66 -25.84
CA LEU A 382 2.81 -17.36 -25.51
C LEU A 382 3.83 -16.23 -25.48
N MET A 383 5.01 -16.45 -24.90
CA MET A 383 6.05 -15.44 -24.85
C MET A 383 6.54 -15.04 -26.23
N ASP A 384 6.72 -16.01 -27.13
CA ASP A 384 7.15 -15.75 -28.52
C ASP A 384 6.13 -14.90 -29.26
N LYS A 385 4.83 -15.13 -29.01
CA LYS A 385 3.73 -14.41 -29.68
C LYS A 385 3.48 -13.02 -29.08
N TYR A 386 3.45 -12.90 -27.76
CA TYR A 386 3.01 -11.68 -27.04
C TYR A 386 4.15 -10.89 -26.39
N GLY A 387 5.36 -11.46 -26.36
CA GLY A 387 6.56 -10.79 -25.84
C GLY A 387 6.69 -10.81 -24.31
N LYS A 388 7.92 -10.52 -23.85
CA LYS A 388 8.32 -10.53 -22.41
C LYS A 388 7.61 -9.49 -21.53
N ASN A 389 6.93 -8.51 -22.10
CA ASN A 389 6.15 -7.53 -21.34
C ASN A 389 4.76 -8.05 -20.96
N ARG A 390 4.29 -9.09 -21.60
CA ARG A 390 2.98 -9.70 -21.34
C ARG A 390 3.06 -11.12 -20.78
N VAL A 391 4.18 -11.83 -21.02
CA VAL A 391 4.40 -13.19 -20.52
C VAL A 391 5.79 -13.26 -19.93
N PHE A 392 5.93 -13.39 -18.61
CA PHE A 392 7.24 -13.36 -17.98
C PHE A 392 7.32 -14.20 -16.71
N ASN A 393 8.53 -14.71 -16.48
CA ASN A 393 8.86 -15.42 -15.25
C ASN A 393 8.94 -14.48 -14.05
N THR A 394 8.62 -15.01 -12.89
CA THR A 394 8.81 -14.37 -11.60
C THR A 394 9.92 -15.04 -10.81
N PRO A 395 10.58 -14.36 -9.86
CA PRO A 395 11.29 -15.04 -8.79
C PRO A 395 10.37 -16.00 -8.02
N LEU A 396 10.95 -16.93 -7.24
CA LEU A 396 10.19 -17.77 -6.29
C LEU A 396 9.75 -16.92 -5.10
N CYS A 397 8.53 -16.39 -5.15
CA CYS A 397 7.98 -15.47 -4.15
C CYS A 397 6.45 -15.39 -4.26
N GLU A 398 5.78 -16.48 -3.93
CA GLU A 398 4.34 -16.68 -4.17
C GLU A 398 3.47 -15.59 -3.54
N SER A 399 3.80 -15.13 -2.33
CA SER A 399 3.04 -14.07 -1.67
C SER A 399 3.16 -12.74 -2.42
N SER A 400 4.37 -12.36 -2.81
CA SER A 400 4.62 -11.12 -3.54
C SER A 400 4.08 -11.15 -4.97
N ILE A 401 4.05 -12.30 -5.64
CA ILE A 401 3.44 -12.44 -6.96
C ILE A 401 1.94 -12.12 -6.89
N LEU A 402 1.24 -12.67 -5.89
CA LEU A 402 -0.19 -12.43 -5.68
C LEU A 402 -0.47 -10.98 -5.30
N SER A 403 0.32 -10.42 -4.41
CA SER A 403 0.20 -9.01 -4.04
C SER A 403 0.51 -8.09 -5.23
N ALA A 404 1.52 -8.41 -6.04
CA ALA A 404 1.86 -7.65 -7.24
C ALA A 404 0.75 -7.75 -8.30
N SER A 405 0.11 -8.91 -8.46
CA SER A 405 -1.04 -9.03 -9.37
C SER A 405 -2.17 -8.09 -8.99
N TYR A 406 -2.43 -7.95 -7.68
CA TYR A 406 -3.40 -6.98 -7.19
C TYR A 406 -2.97 -5.53 -7.48
N GLY A 407 -1.70 -5.22 -7.28
CA GLY A 407 -1.14 -3.92 -7.65
C GLY A 407 -1.24 -3.63 -9.14
N MET A 408 -1.02 -4.62 -10.00
CA MET A 408 -1.21 -4.50 -11.45
C MET A 408 -2.67 -4.28 -11.82
N SER A 409 -3.60 -4.95 -11.13
CA SER A 409 -5.04 -4.71 -11.32
C SER A 409 -5.44 -3.27 -10.96
N ILE A 410 -4.90 -2.71 -9.88
CA ILE A 410 -5.05 -1.28 -9.55
C ILE A 410 -4.46 -0.41 -10.66
N GLY A 411 -3.32 -0.78 -11.20
CA GLY A 411 -2.67 -0.14 -12.34
C GLY A 411 -3.41 -0.35 -13.68
N GLY A 412 -4.56 -1.02 -13.71
CA GLY A 412 -5.41 -1.17 -14.91
C GLY A 412 -5.02 -2.33 -15.83
N PHE A 413 -4.25 -3.29 -15.35
CA PHE A 413 -3.97 -4.55 -16.04
C PHE A 413 -4.91 -5.66 -15.56
N LYS A 414 -5.16 -6.63 -16.43
CA LYS A 414 -5.70 -7.93 -16.08
C LYS A 414 -4.53 -8.88 -15.85
N THR A 415 -4.61 -9.76 -14.87
CA THR A 415 -3.50 -10.68 -14.62
C THR A 415 -3.97 -12.12 -14.52
N ILE A 416 -3.24 -13.02 -15.16
CA ILE A 416 -3.27 -14.45 -14.87
C ILE A 416 -1.99 -14.77 -14.11
N VAL A 417 -2.15 -15.23 -12.87
CA VAL A 417 -1.04 -15.69 -12.04
C VAL A 417 -1.03 -17.20 -12.04
N GLU A 418 0.08 -17.80 -12.47
CA GLU A 418 0.24 -19.23 -12.42
C GLU A 418 1.06 -19.65 -11.22
N MET A 419 0.48 -20.48 -10.34
CA MET A 419 1.21 -21.27 -9.37
C MET A 419 1.55 -22.62 -10.01
N GLN A 420 2.78 -23.11 -9.82
CA GLN A 420 3.18 -24.39 -10.41
C GLN A 420 2.29 -25.55 -9.93
N PHE A 421 1.88 -25.52 -8.66
CA PHE A 421 0.93 -26.46 -8.04
C PHE A 421 0.05 -25.74 -7.03
N SER A 422 -1.14 -26.26 -6.80
CA SER A 422 -2.07 -25.72 -5.80
C SER A 422 -1.51 -25.76 -4.37
N ASP A 423 -0.59 -26.66 -4.11
CA ASP A 423 0.10 -26.82 -2.83
C ASP A 423 0.84 -25.54 -2.39
N PHE A 424 1.40 -24.80 -3.35
CA PHE A 424 2.22 -23.60 -3.08
C PHE A 424 1.42 -22.37 -2.77
N ILE A 425 0.10 -22.39 -2.99
CA ILE A 425 -0.79 -21.25 -2.71
C ILE A 425 -0.81 -20.87 -1.23
N SER A 426 -0.46 -21.79 -0.35
CA SER A 426 -0.39 -21.55 1.10
C SER A 426 0.53 -20.40 1.48
N SER A 427 1.62 -20.19 0.75
CA SER A 427 2.55 -19.06 0.97
C SER A 427 1.92 -17.70 0.70
N GLY A 428 0.94 -17.63 -0.19
CA GLY A 428 0.22 -16.38 -0.53
C GLY A 428 -1.18 -16.26 0.06
N PHE A 429 -1.54 -17.10 1.04
CA PHE A 429 -2.89 -17.18 1.60
C PHE A 429 -3.43 -15.82 2.07
N THR A 430 -2.62 -15.04 2.78
CA THR A 430 -3.01 -13.72 3.28
C THR A 430 -3.39 -12.76 2.15
N SER A 431 -2.62 -12.74 1.07
CA SER A 431 -2.87 -11.87 -0.08
C SER A 431 -4.21 -12.20 -0.76
N ILE A 432 -4.57 -13.47 -0.86
CA ILE A 432 -5.87 -13.88 -1.43
C ILE A 432 -7.00 -13.56 -0.48
N VAL A 433 -6.94 -14.06 0.76
CA VAL A 433 -8.10 -14.09 1.67
C VAL A 433 -8.37 -12.73 2.31
N ASN A 434 -7.33 -11.99 2.67
CA ASN A 434 -7.49 -10.73 3.41
C ASN A 434 -7.43 -9.48 2.54
N LEU A 435 -6.88 -9.59 1.33
CA LEU A 435 -6.70 -8.45 0.43
C LEU A 435 -7.55 -8.59 -0.84
N ILE A 436 -7.20 -9.50 -1.76
CA ILE A 436 -7.86 -9.66 -3.07
C ILE A 436 -9.36 -9.92 -2.91
N ALA A 437 -9.73 -10.86 -2.05
CA ALA A 437 -11.13 -11.21 -1.82
C ALA A 437 -11.98 -10.07 -1.23
N LYS A 438 -11.38 -9.19 -0.41
CA LYS A 438 -12.14 -8.25 0.43
C LYS A 438 -12.05 -6.78 -0.01
N SER A 439 -11.16 -6.44 -0.91
CA SER A 439 -10.92 -5.03 -1.29
C SER A 439 -12.14 -4.36 -1.92
N ASN A 440 -12.89 -5.08 -2.76
CA ASN A 440 -14.14 -4.54 -3.32
C ASN A 440 -15.18 -4.26 -2.24
N TYR A 441 -15.42 -5.21 -1.35
CA TYR A 441 -16.33 -5.06 -0.23
C TYR A 441 -15.95 -3.92 0.71
N ARG A 442 -14.68 -3.80 1.04
CA ARG A 442 -14.21 -2.83 2.05
C ARG A 442 -14.17 -1.41 1.55
N TRP A 443 -13.63 -1.15 0.36
CA TRP A 443 -13.44 0.21 -0.18
C TRP A 443 -13.63 0.31 -1.70
N SER A 444 -14.40 -0.60 -2.27
CA SER A 444 -14.81 -0.60 -3.69
C SER A 444 -13.63 -0.70 -4.69
N GLN A 445 -12.50 -1.28 -4.26
CA GLN A 445 -11.38 -1.55 -5.14
C GLN A 445 -11.50 -2.92 -5.77
N ASN A 446 -11.82 -2.97 -7.05
CA ASN A 446 -11.92 -4.21 -7.82
C ASN A 446 -10.55 -4.89 -7.99
N SER A 447 -10.59 -6.23 -8.12
CA SER A 447 -9.45 -7.07 -8.43
C SER A 447 -9.73 -7.87 -9.69
N ASP A 448 -9.00 -7.61 -10.78
CA ASP A 448 -9.15 -8.27 -12.07
C ASP A 448 -8.02 -9.29 -12.26
N ILE A 449 -8.15 -10.40 -11.54
CA ILE A 449 -7.08 -11.40 -11.36
C ILE A 449 -7.66 -12.80 -11.51
N VAL A 450 -6.94 -13.65 -12.25
CA VAL A 450 -7.14 -15.10 -12.26
C VAL A 450 -5.92 -15.77 -11.65
N VAL A 451 -6.11 -16.56 -10.60
CA VAL A 451 -5.06 -17.42 -10.05
C VAL A 451 -5.29 -18.82 -10.57
N ARG A 452 -4.40 -19.29 -11.43
CA ARG A 452 -4.45 -20.62 -12.00
C ARG A 452 -3.45 -21.54 -11.30
N MET A 453 -3.89 -22.69 -10.89
CA MET A 453 -3.04 -23.66 -10.20
C MET A 453 -3.46 -25.10 -10.54
N PRO A 454 -2.54 -25.89 -11.10
CA PRO A 454 -2.76 -27.33 -11.28
C PRO A 454 -2.93 -28.03 -9.93
N CYS A 455 -3.87 -28.98 -9.87
CA CYS A 455 -4.16 -29.74 -8.64
C CYS A 455 -4.50 -31.20 -8.96
N GLY A 456 -4.50 -32.03 -7.94
CA GLY A 456 -5.00 -33.40 -8.00
C GLY A 456 -3.94 -34.52 -8.06
N GLY A 457 -4.33 -35.70 -7.64
CA GLY A 457 -3.47 -36.88 -7.47
C GLY A 457 -2.97 -37.54 -8.76
N GLY A 458 -3.54 -37.14 -9.92
CA GLY A 458 -3.17 -37.75 -11.22
C GLY A 458 -1.71 -37.54 -11.65
N VAL A 459 -1.04 -36.54 -11.08
CA VAL A 459 0.39 -36.30 -11.30
C VAL A 459 1.26 -37.34 -10.64
N GLY A 460 0.81 -37.95 -9.54
CA GLY A 460 1.58 -38.96 -8.78
C GLY A 460 2.83 -38.43 -8.10
N ALA A 461 2.91 -37.11 -7.83
CA ALA A 461 4.09 -36.42 -7.30
C ALA A 461 4.11 -36.33 -5.77
N GLY A 462 3.29 -37.09 -5.07
CA GLY A 462 3.24 -37.16 -3.60
C GLY A 462 2.48 -36.02 -2.96
N PRO A 463 2.47 -35.92 -1.60
CA PRO A 463 1.56 -35.10 -0.85
C PRO A 463 1.83 -33.58 -0.95
N PHE A 464 2.95 -33.17 -1.52
CA PHE A 464 3.31 -31.75 -1.65
C PHE A 464 3.14 -31.19 -3.06
N HIS A 465 2.60 -31.98 -4.01
CA HIS A 465 2.37 -31.58 -5.41
C HIS A 465 1.07 -32.17 -5.97
N SER A 466 0.20 -32.72 -5.13
CA SER A 466 -0.99 -33.46 -5.56
C SER A 466 -2.25 -33.12 -4.77
N GLN A 467 -2.21 -32.06 -3.94
CA GLN A 467 -3.36 -31.66 -3.13
C GLN A 467 -4.38 -30.89 -3.98
N THR A 468 -5.64 -30.95 -3.54
CA THR A 468 -6.78 -30.16 -4.03
C THR A 468 -7.20 -29.22 -2.91
N ASN A 469 -6.82 -27.95 -3.04
CA ASN A 469 -6.88 -26.97 -1.95
C ASN A 469 -8.04 -25.95 -2.10
N GLU A 470 -8.95 -26.14 -3.07
CA GLU A 470 -10.10 -25.25 -3.35
C GLU A 470 -10.97 -25.04 -2.13
N VAL A 471 -11.09 -26.02 -1.26
CA VAL A 471 -11.87 -25.95 -0.01
C VAL A 471 -11.39 -24.84 0.94
N TRP A 472 -10.11 -24.51 0.93
CA TRP A 472 -9.56 -23.42 1.75
C TRP A 472 -10.18 -22.08 1.40
N PHE A 473 -10.60 -21.92 0.17
CA PHE A 473 -11.12 -20.65 -0.37
C PHE A 473 -12.64 -20.64 -0.53
N SER A 474 -13.31 -21.79 -0.50
CA SER A 474 -14.75 -21.94 -0.75
C SER A 474 -15.65 -21.16 0.22
N LYS A 475 -15.14 -20.86 1.42
CA LYS A 475 -15.84 -20.06 2.44
C LYS A 475 -15.42 -18.60 2.49
N VAL A 476 -14.61 -18.14 1.54
CA VAL A 476 -14.10 -16.77 1.50
C VAL A 476 -14.96 -15.93 0.55
N PRO A 477 -15.84 -15.03 1.07
CA PRO A 477 -16.62 -14.14 0.22
C PRO A 477 -15.70 -13.24 -0.64
N GLY A 478 -16.11 -12.99 -1.88
CA GLY A 478 -15.35 -12.18 -2.84
C GLY A 478 -14.47 -12.97 -3.81
N LEU A 479 -14.35 -14.29 -3.61
CA LEU A 479 -13.68 -15.20 -4.55
C LEU A 479 -14.69 -15.98 -5.39
N LYS A 480 -14.36 -16.19 -6.66
CA LYS A 480 -15.02 -17.15 -7.56
C LYS A 480 -14.06 -18.33 -7.73
N ILE A 481 -14.51 -19.52 -7.40
CA ILE A 481 -13.73 -20.74 -7.48
C ILE A 481 -14.30 -21.62 -8.58
N VAL A 482 -13.43 -22.04 -9.48
CA VAL A 482 -13.74 -22.95 -10.59
C VAL A 482 -12.83 -24.16 -10.45
N TYR A 483 -13.43 -25.34 -10.44
CA TYR A 483 -12.73 -26.63 -10.30
C TYR A 483 -13.19 -27.60 -11.39
#